data_d37df348fb2660c38e34aebb995634ff
#
_entry.id   d37df348fb2660c38e34aebb995634ff
#
_cell.length_a   1.000
_cell.length_b   1.000
_cell.length_c   1.000
_cell.angle_alpha   90.00
_cell.angle_beta   90.00
_cell.angle_gamma   90.00
#
_symmetry.space_group_name_H-M   'P 1'
#
loop_
_entity.id
_entity.type
_entity.pdbx_description
1 polymer ?
#
loop_
_entity_poly.entity_id
_entity_poly.type
_entity_poly.pdbx_seq_one_letter_code
_entity_poly.pdbx_strand_id
1 'polypeptide(L)'
;MLDNLTNRFSKVLKNIRGQSTLTEDNIKEALREVRLALLEADVALPVVKEFINTVKEQALGQEVVGSLTPDQAFIGVVNQALVELMGKENKTLDLSVSPPAIVLMAGLQGAGKTTTVGKLARLLKNDQKKKVLVVSADVYRPAAIEQLRLLAEQVGVDFFPSDTNQKPVEIATAAVDYAKKHFYDVLMVDTAGRLAIDEEMMNEIKSLHAAVNPVETLFVIDAMLGQDAVNTAQAFNEALPLTGVVLTKMDGDSRGGAALSVRHVTGKPIKFIGVGEKINGLEPFHPDRLASRILGMGDVLTLIEDVQKGIDEEAAAKMAKKLQKGKGFDLNDFKEQIQQMRNMGGLENLMSKMPGELGQISKQIPEGTAEKAMGKVEAIINSMTPKERANPALLKASRKRRIAMGAGTTVQEVNKLLKQFEQMQQMMKMFSGNGLGKLMRLAKGMKGMKGMFPGL
;
A
#
# COMPACT_ATOMS: atom_id res chain seq x y z
N MET A 1 4.29 -9.02 3.31
CA MET A 1 2.93 -8.68 3.76
C MET A 1 2.05 -9.92 3.64
N LEU A 2 1.42 -10.38 4.70
CA LEU A 2 0.49 -11.54 4.73
C LEU A 2 1.03 -12.88 4.17
N ASP A 3 2.35 -13.03 4.04
CA ASP A 3 2.98 -14.14 3.32
C ASP A 3 2.69 -15.49 3.95
N ASN A 4 2.66 -15.57 5.29
CA ASN A 4 2.33 -16.78 5.99
C ASN A 4 0.89 -17.23 5.70
N LEU A 5 -0.05 -16.30 5.77
CA LEU A 5 -1.46 -16.57 5.48
C LEU A 5 -1.65 -16.95 4.00
N THR A 6 -1.06 -16.18 3.07
CA THR A 6 -1.09 -16.45 1.63
C THR A 6 -0.51 -17.83 1.29
N ASN A 7 0.65 -18.19 1.88
CA ASN A 7 1.27 -19.49 1.62
C ASN A 7 0.41 -20.66 2.14
N ARG A 8 -0.25 -20.49 3.28
CA ARG A 8 -1.16 -21.48 3.83
C ARG A 8 -2.40 -21.64 2.96
N PHE A 9 -3.06 -20.54 2.60
CA PHE A 9 -4.19 -20.60 1.67
C PHE A 9 -3.82 -21.22 0.33
N SER A 10 -2.67 -20.87 -0.23
CA SER A 10 -2.18 -21.45 -1.49
C SER A 10 -1.99 -22.97 -1.39
N LYS A 11 -1.54 -23.50 -0.24
CA LYS A 11 -1.45 -24.96 -0.01
C LYS A 11 -2.83 -25.61 0.06
N VAL A 12 -3.77 -25.01 0.82
CA VAL A 12 -5.16 -25.49 0.90
C VAL A 12 -5.80 -25.54 -0.48
N LEU A 13 -5.64 -24.49 -1.27
CA LEU A 13 -6.18 -24.41 -2.63
C LEU A 13 -5.54 -25.41 -3.59
N LYS A 14 -4.24 -25.70 -3.45
CA LYS A 14 -3.56 -26.73 -4.23
C LYS A 14 -4.10 -28.13 -3.94
N ASN A 15 -4.47 -28.43 -2.70
CA ASN A 15 -5.03 -29.73 -2.30
C ASN A 15 -6.46 -29.94 -2.86
N ILE A 16 -7.20 -28.85 -3.09
CA ILE A 16 -8.55 -28.88 -3.69
C ILE A 16 -8.46 -28.97 -5.23
N ARG A 17 -7.40 -28.39 -5.84
CA ARG A 17 -7.16 -28.45 -7.28
C ARG A 17 -6.97 -29.89 -7.73
N GLY A 18 -7.80 -30.31 -8.67
CA GLY A 18 -7.76 -31.67 -9.25
C GLY A 18 -8.87 -32.61 -8.76
N GLN A 19 -9.73 -32.13 -7.86
CA GLN A 19 -10.94 -32.90 -7.48
C GLN A 19 -12.06 -32.56 -8.45
N SER A 20 -12.72 -33.62 -8.96
CA SER A 20 -13.76 -33.50 -9.99
C SER A 20 -15.12 -33.01 -9.43
N THR A 21 -15.33 -33.11 -8.13
CA THR A 21 -16.59 -32.72 -7.44
C THR A 21 -16.31 -32.21 -6.04
N LEU A 22 -17.05 -31.18 -5.59
CA LEU A 22 -17.10 -30.75 -4.19
C LEU A 22 -18.02 -31.72 -3.45
N THR A 23 -17.43 -32.63 -2.71
CA THR A 23 -18.17 -33.48 -1.77
C THR A 23 -18.19 -32.84 -0.39
N GLU A 24 -19.14 -33.21 0.46
CA GLU A 24 -19.21 -32.71 1.83
C GLU A 24 -17.91 -32.98 2.61
N ASP A 25 -17.26 -34.11 2.38
CA ASP A 25 -15.99 -34.48 3.02
C ASP A 25 -14.82 -33.61 2.54
N ASN A 26 -14.73 -33.32 1.24
CA ASN A 26 -13.69 -32.46 0.66
C ASN A 26 -13.82 -31.03 1.19
N ILE A 27 -15.04 -30.50 1.29
CA ILE A 27 -15.33 -29.18 1.88
C ILE A 27 -14.93 -29.16 3.36
N LYS A 28 -15.23 -30.23 4.11
CA LYS A 28 -14.90 -30.33 5.53
C LYS A 28 -13.39 -30.34 5.77
N GLU A 29 -12.63 -31.05 4.95
CA GLU A 29 -11.18 -31.07 5.02
C GLU A 29 -10.59 -29.69 4.67
N ALA A 30 -11.06 -29.06 3.59
CA ALA A 30 -10.65 -27.72 3.19
C ALA A 30 -10.95 -26.67 4.25
N LEU A 31 -12.13 -26.71 4.86
CA LEU A 31 -12.52 -25.81 5.95
C LEU A 31 -11.66 -26.02 7.20
N ARG A 32 -11.24 -27.25 7.48
CA ARG A 32 -10.30 -27.54 8.57
C ARG A 32 -8.96 -26.87 8.35
N GLU A 33 -8.40 -27.00 7.14
CA GLU A 33 -7.14 -26.36 6.77
C GLU A 33 -7.23 -24.82 6.78
N VAL A 34 -8.33 -24.26 6.23
CA VAL A 34 -8.61 -22.82 6.29
C VAL A 34 -8.69 -22.34 7.74
N ARG A 35 -9.37 -23.07 8.62
CA ARG A 35 -9.44 -22.76 10.05
C ARG A 35 -8.05 -22.72 10.70
N LEU A 36 -7.21 -23.71 10.41
CA LEU A 36 -5.84 -23.76 10.93
C LEU A 36 -5.02 -22.57 10.42
N ALA A 37 -5.13 -22.24 9.13
CA ALA A 37 -4.44 -21.09 8.54
C ALA A 37 -4.84 -19.76 9.21
N LEU A 38 -6.10 -19.56 9.49
CA LEU A 38 -6.59 -18.35 10.18
C LEU A 38 -6.12 -18.28 11.63
N LEU A 39 -6.14 -19.39 12.37
CA LEU A 39 -5.65 -19.43 13.75
C LEU A 39 -4.14 -19.19 13.83
N GLU A 40 -3.35 -19.75 12.93
CA GLU A 40 -1.91 -19.51 12.84
C GLU A 40 -1.58 -18.07 12.42
N ALA A 41 -2.49 -17.42 11.72
CA ALA A 41 -2.41 -16.00 11.40
C ALA A 41 -2.85 -15.07 12.55
N ASP A 42 -3.10 -15.60 13.73
CA ASP A 42 -3.59 -14.89 14.91
C ASP A 42 -4.97 -14.20 14.71
N VAL A 43 -5.84 -14.79 13.89
CA VAL A 43 -7.23 -14.34 13.81
C VAL A 43 -7.98 -14.76 15.07
N ALA A 44 -8.79 -13.85 15.62
CA ALA A 44 -9.56 -14.12 16.84
C ALA A 44 -10.51 -15.30 16.67
N LEU A 45 -10.56 -16.19 17.64
CA LEU A 45 -11.34 -17.44 17.59
C LEU A 45 -12.84 -17.24 17.24
N PRO A 46 -13.55 -16.22 17.78
CA PRO A 46 -14.93 -15.94 17.38
C PRO A 46 -15.05 -15.65 15.89
N VAL A 47 -14.12 -14.85 15.35
CA VAL A 47 -14.06 -14.47 13.93
C VAL A 47 -13.82 -15.68 13.04
N VAL A 48 -12.89 -16.56 13.44
CA VAL A 48 -12.62 -17.81 12.73
C VAL A 48 -13.85 -18.70 12.70
N LYS A 49 -14.58 -18.84 13.80
CA LYS A 49 -15.80 -19.66 13.87
C LYS A 49 -16.87 -19.12 12.91
N GLU A 50 -17.13 -17.82 12.96
CA GLU A 50 -18.12 -17.19 12.09
C GLU A 50 -17.76 -17.34 10.62
N PHE A 51 -16.50 -17.04 10.27
CA PHE A 51 -15.99 -17.19 8.92
C PHE A 51 -16.17 -18.61 8.39
N ILE A 52 -15.78 -19.63 9.14
CA ILE A 52 -15.92 -21.04 8.75
C ILE A 52 -17.38 -21.42 8.56
N ASN A 53 -18.28 -20.94 9.42
CA ASN A 53 -19.71 -21.19 9.27
C ASN A 53 -20.27 -20.53 8.00
N THR A 54 -19.92 -19.29 7.74
CA THR A 54 -20.33 -18.54 6.54
C THR A 54 -19.86 -19.25 5.27
N VAL A 55 -18.57 -19.64 5.21
CA VAL A 55 -18.02 -20.35 4.05
C VAL A 55 -18.71 -21.72 3.88
N LYS A 56 -18.97 -22.44 4.98
CA LYS A 56 -19.66 -23.73 4.93
C LYS A 56 -21.07 -23.61 4.34
N GLU A 57 -21.86 -22.65 4.85
CA GLU A 57 -23.23 -22.40 4.39
C GLU A 57 -23.27 -22.00 2.92
N GLN A 58 -22.38 -21.10 2.51
CA GLN A 58 -22.29 -20.66 1.13
C GLN A 58 -21.79 -21.76 0.18
N ALA A 59 -20.81 -22.57 0.60
CA ALA A 59 -20.28 -23.66 -0.22
C ALA A 59 -21.27 -24.81 -0.42
N LEU A 60 -22.06 -25.14 0.60
CA LEU A 60 -23.08 -26.20 0.52
C LEU A 60 -24.34 -25.76 -0.24
N GLY A 61 -24.64 -24.45 -0.30
CA GLY A 61 -25.80 -23.89 -0.99
C GLY A 61 -25.58 -23.59 -2.47
N GLN A 62 -24.36 -23.65 -2.97
CA GLN A 62 -24.08 -23.40 -4.39
C GLN A 62 -24.12 -24.71 -5.19
N GLU A 63 -25.19 -24.90 -5.97
CA GLU A 63 -25.07 -25.72 -7.18
C GLU A 63 -23.99 -25.10 -8.05
N VAL A 64 -22.99 -25.89 -8.47
CA VAL A 64 -21.92 -25.43 -9.37
C VAL A 64 -22.58 -24.99 -10.68
N VAL A 65 -22.90 -23.69 -10.75
CA VAL A 65 -23.58 -23.09 -11.90
C VAL A 65 -22.55 -22.83 -12.99
N GLY A 66 -22.64 -23.55 -14.08
CA GLY A 66 -21.97 -23.26 -15.34
C GLY A 66 -20.57 -23.84 -15.52
N SER A 67 -19.67 -23.13 -16.14
CA SER A 67 -18.35 -23.58 -16.61
C SER A 67 -17.23 -23.52 -15.54
N LEU A 68 -17.55 -23.30 -14.26
CA LEU A 68 -16.55 -23.22 -13.18
C LEU A 68 -16.19 -24.63 -12.68
N THR A 69 -14.90 -24.83 -12.38
CA THR A 69 -14.46 -26.02 -11.68
C THR A 69 -14.81 -25.92 -10.18
N PRO A 70 -15.00 -27.03 -9.47
CA PRO A 70 -15.34 -27.03 -8.04
C PRO A 70 -14.36 -26.22 -7.17
N ASP A 71 -13.07 -26.27 -7.50
CA ASP A 71 -12.03 -25.50 -6.82
C ASP A 71 -12.19 -23.99 -7.05
N GLN A 72 -12.54 -23.56 -8.26
CA GLN A 72 -12.81 -22.16 -8.56
C GLN A 72 -14.04 -21.63 -7.82
N ALA A 73 -15.09 -22.44 -7.72
CA ALA A 73 -16.29 -22.09 -6.97
C ALA A 73 -15.98 -21.92 -5.48
N PHE A 74 -15.22 -22.85 -4.87
CA PHE A 74 -14.82 -22.76 -3.47
C PHE A 74 -13.92 -21.53 -3.20
N ILE A 75 -12.94 -21.25 -4.07
CA ILE A 75 -12.10 -20.05 -3.98
C ILE A 75 -12.96 -18.78 -4.02
N GLY A 76 -13.97 -18.73 -4.90
CA GLY A 76 -14.91 -17.62 -5.00
C GLY A 76 -15.67 -17.40 -3.69
N VAL A 77 -16.18 -18.45 -3.07
CA VAL A 77 -16.88 -18.41 -1.77
C VAL A 77 -15.95 -17.89 -0.67
N VAL A 78 -14.73 -18.40 -0.57
CA VAL A 78 -13.74 -17.97 0.44
C VAL A 78 -13.36 -16.51 0.22
N ASN A 79 -13.16 -16.08 -1.03
CA ASN A 79 -12.87 -14.69 -1.37
C ASN A 79 -14.00 -13.75 -0.92
N GLN A 80 -15.22 -14.10 -1.26
CA GLN A 80 -16.40 -13.31 -0.89
C GLN A 80 -16.56 -13.23 0.63
N ALA A 81 -16.40 -14.32 1.35
CA ALA A 81 -16.46 -14.36 2.81
C ALA A 81 -15.35 -13.50 3.46
N LEU A 82 -14.13 -13.50 2.90
CA LEU A 82 -13.05 -12.61 3.36
C LEU A 82 -13.40 -11.14 3.14
N VAL A 83 -13.93 -10.77 1.97
CA VAL A 83 -14.37 -9.41 1.66
C VAL A 83 -15.48 -8.96 2.60
N GLU A 84 -16.47 -9.81 2.87
CA GLU A 84 -17.57 -9.53 3.80
C GLU A 84 -17.06 -9.29 5.23
N LEU A 85 -16.16 -10.15 5.68
CA LEU A 85 -15.53 -10.02 7.00
C LEU A 85 -14.77 -8.71 7.15
N MET A 86 -14.05 -8.28 6.11
CA MET A 86 -13.26 -7.05 6.08
C MET A 86 -14.08 -5.78 5.78
N GLY A 87 -15.32 -5.92 5.25
CA GLY A 87 -16.23 -4.79 5.13
C GLY A 87 -16.66 -4.35 3.76
N LYS A 88 -16.72 -5.24 2.80
CA LYS A 88 -17.28 -5.04 1.43
C LYS A 88 -16.65 -3.92 0.61
N GLU A 89 -16.55 -2.70 1.17
CA GLU A 89 -16.14 -1.50 0.45
C GLU A 89 -15.12 -0.66 1.23
N ASN A 90 -14.28 0.08 0.52
CA ASN A 90 -13.46 1.11 1.13
C ASN A 90 -14.34 2.24 1.69
N LYS A 91 -14.04 2.68 2.90
CA LYS A 91 -14.65 3.87 3.51
C LYS A 91 -13.59 4.94 3.67
N THR A 92 -13.74 6.01 2.90
CA THR A 92 -12.86 7.19 2.98
C THR A 92 -13.14 8.02 4.25
N LEU A 93 -12.32 9.05 4.50
CA LEU A 93 -12.62 10.04 5.53
C LEU A 93 -13.87 10.82 5.14
N ASP A 94 -14.76 11.02 6.10
CA ASP A 94 -15.87 11.97 5.93
C ASP A 94 -15.41 13.34 6.42
N LEU A 95 -15.07 14.19 5.47
CA LEU A 95 -14.68 15.58 5.70
C LEU A 95 -15.79 16.56 5.28
N SER A 96 -17.01 16.08 5.08
CA SER A 96 -18.16 16.84 4.58
C SER A 96 -18.83 17.68 5.69
N VAL A 97 -18.01 18.49 6.36
CA VAL A 97 -18.45 19.39 7.45
C VAL A 97 -17.96 20.81 7.19
N SER A 98 -18.50 21.77 7.93
CA SER A 98 -17.95 23.15 7.91
C SER A 98 -16.50 23.14 8.39
N PRO A 99 -15.54 23.69 7.62
CA PRO A 99 -14.13 23.69 7.98
C PRO A 99 -13.85 24.41 9.32
N PRO A 100 -12.86 23.94 10.07
CA PRO A 100 -12.00 22.81 9.81
C PRO A 100 -12.65 21.47 10.17
N ALA A 101 -12.51 20.45 9.31
CA ALA A 101 -12.78 19.08 9.67
C ALA A 101 -11.72 18.58 10.67
N ILE A 102 -12.14 18.20 11.87
CA ILE A 102 -11.21 17.78 12.94
C ILE A 102 -11.06 16.27 12.91
N VAL A 103 -9.81 15.79 12.79
CA VAL A 103 -9.44 14.37 12.80
C VAL A 103 -8.62 14.10 14.04
N LEU A 104 -9.13 13.29 14.95
CA LEU A 104 -8.45 12.88 16.18
C LEU A 104 -7.81 11.51 15.99
N MET A 105 -6.52 11.38 16.34
CA MET A 105 -5.79 10.12 16.27
C MET A 105 -5.70 9.48 17.65
N ALA A 106 -6.19 8.25 17.80
CA ALA A 106 -6.20 7.49 19.03
C ALA A 106 -5.39 6.18 18.89
N GLY A 107 -4.78 5.68 19.97
CA GLY A 107 -4.05 4.41 19.97
C GLY A 107 -2.88 4.38 20.94
N LEU A 108 -2.29 3.21 21.14
CA LEU A 108 -1.16 2.99 22.06
C LEU A 108 0.14 3.62 21.56
N GLN A 109 1.12 3.70 22.44
CA GLN A 109 2.49 4.11 22.10
C GLN A 109 3.10 3.12 21.10
N GLY A 110 3.80 3.64 20.10
CA GLY A 110 4.42 2.80 19.06
C GLY A 110 3.48 2.29 17.98
N ALA A 111 2.16 2.55 18.09
CA ALA A 111 1.19 2.18 17.06
C ALA A 111 1.34 2.96 15.73
N GLY A 112 2.15 4.00 15.70
CA GLY A 112 2.40 4.78 14.49
C GLY A 112 1.47 5.97 14.27
N LYS A 113 0.85 6.53 15.33
CA LYS A 113 -0.06 7.69 15.25
C LYS A 113 0.60 8.89 14.57
N THR A 114 1.69 9.39 15.12
CA THR A 114 2.42 10.57 14.63
C THR A 114 2.84 10.41 13.16
N THR A 115 3.37 9.23 12.81
CA THR A 115 3.75 8.93 11.42
C THR A 115 2.53 8.88 10.51
N THR A 116 1.40 8.34 10.99
CA THR A 116 0.13 8.29 10.25
C THR A 116 -0.42 9.70 10.01
N VAL A 117 -0.33 10.61 11.00
CA VAL A 117 -0.69 12.03 10.81
C VAL A 117 0.09 12.63 9.64
N GLY A 118 1.41 12.47 9.61
CA GLY A 118 2.24 12.98 8.51
C GLY A 118 1.86 12.41 7.15
N LYS A 119 1.66 11.09 7.08
CA LYS A 119 1.27 10.40 5.84
C LYS A 119 -0.11 10.82 5.34
N LEU A 120 -1.07 10.92 6.26
CA LEU A 120 -2.45 11.31 5.94
C LEU A 120 -2.52 12.80 5.56
N ALA A 121 -1.77 13.67 6.23
CA ALA A 121 -1.64 15.07 5.88
C ALA A 121 -1.08 15.26 4.46
N ARG A 122 -0.07 14.46 4.08
CA ARG A 122 0.45 14.42 2.71
C ARG A 122 -0.63 14.03 1.69
N LEU A 123 -1.39 12.95 1.97
CA LEU A 123 -2.48 12.48 1.11
C LEU A 123 -3.53 13.58 0.94
N LEU A 124 -4.00 14.18 2.03
CA LEU A 124 -5.00 15.24 2.00
C LEU A 124 -4.53 16.47 1.23
N LYS A 125 -3.28 16.89 1.42
CA LYS A 125 -2.69 18.02 0.70
C LYS A 125 -2.49 17.72 -0.78
N ASN A 126 -1.84 16.61 -1.11
CA ASN A 126 -1.40 16.34 -2.49
C ASN A 126 -2.52 15.84 -3.37
N ASP A 127 -3.34 14.90 -2.87
CA ASP A 127 -4.37 14.22 -3.66
C ASP A 127 -5.70 14.97 -3.59
N GLN A 128 -6.06 15.51 -2.41
CA GLN A 128 -7.34 16.20 -2.22
C GLN A 128 -7.22 17.74 -2.20
N LYS A 129 -6.01 18.29 -2.33
CA LYS A 129 -5.73 19.73 -2.36
C LYS A 129 -6.26 20.49 -1.13
N LYS A 130 -6.28 19.84 0.03
CA LYS A 130 -6.74 20.42 1.29
C LYS A 130 -5.63 21.22 1.97
N LYS A 131 -6.00 22.33 2.62
CA LYS A 131 -5.12 23.08 3.53
C LYS A 131 -5.18 22.43 4.90
N VAL A 132 -4.07 21.80 5.30
CA VAL A 132 -4.00 20.95 6.51
C VAL A 132 -3.17 21.61 7.57
N LEU A 133 -3.66 21.61 8.82
CA LEU A 133 -2.94 21.96 10.03
C LEU A 133 -2.78 20.69 10.87
N VAL A 134 -1.59 20.48 11.42
CA VAL A 134 -1.34 19.39 12.37
C VAL A 134 -0.91 19.93 13.72
N VAL A 135 -1.30 19.27 14.79
CA VAL A 135 -0.94 19.62 16.16
C VAL A 135 -0.64 18.37 16.98
N SER A 136 0.38 18.43 17.84
CA SER A 136 0.67 17.39 18.81
C SER A 136 0.11 17.77 20.18
N ALA A 137 -0.75 16.92 20.72
CA ALA A 137 -1.22 16.96 22.10
C ALA A 137 -0.44 15.96 23.00
N ASP A 138 0.64 15.34 22.49
CA ASP A 138 1.52 14.45 23.26
C ASP A 138 2.57 15.27 24.04
N VAL A 139 2.15 15.84 25.14
CA VAL A 139 2.99 16.67 26.02
C VAL A 139 3.97 15.85 26.86
N TYR A 140 3.79 14.53 26.93
CA TYR A 140 4.63 13.64 27.75
C TYR A 140 5.95 13.30 27.07
N ARG A 141 6.04 13.48 25.75
CA ARG A 141 7.20 13.14 24.95
C ARG A 141 7.62 14.31 24.06
N PRO A 142 8.59 15.14 24.52
CA PRO A 142 9.09 16.27 23.72
C PRO A 142 9.53 15.86 22.31
N ALA A 143 10.13 14.66 22.19
CA ALA A 143 10.53 14.12 20.90
C ALA A 143 9.35 13.86 19.94
N ALA A 144 8.14 13.56 20.43
CA ALA A 144 6.96 13.35 19.60
C ALA A 144 6.46 14.68 18.98
N ILE A 145 6.50 15.77 19.74
CA ILE A 145 6.17 17.11 19.24
C ILE A 145 7.12 17.48 18.11
N GLU A 146 8.43 17.34 18.35
CA GLU A 146 9.46 17.64 17.34
C GLU A 146 9.36 16.73 16.12
N GLN A 147 9.08 15.44 16.31
CA GLN A 147 8.86 14.49 15.22
C GLN A 147 7.71 14.94 14.32
N LEU A 148 6.57 15.35 14.90
CA LEU A 148 5.43 15.82 14.11
C LEU A 148 5.76 17.11 13.38
N ARG A 149 6.51 18.05 14.02
CA ARG A 149 6.96 19.29 13.40
C ARG A 149 7.81 19.00 12.15
N LEU A 150 8.81 18.12 12.27
CA LEU A 150 9.67 17.72 11.15
C LEU A 150 8.89 17.01 10.03
N LEU A 151 7.93 16.16 10.38
CA LEU A 151 7.06 15.51 9.39
C LEU A 151 6.19 16.55 8.66
N ALA A 152 5.63 17.53 9.37
CA ALA A 152 4.84 18.60 8.77
C ALA A 152 5.69 19.41 7.78
N GLU A 153 6.92 19.76 8.15
CA GLU A 153 7.87 20.47 7.29
C GLU A 153 8.22 19.64 6.05
N GLN A 154 8.51 18.34 6.21
CA GLN A 154 8.82 17.43 5.12
C GLN A 154 7.67 17.31 4.10
N VAL A 155 6.43 17.30 4.59
CA VAL A 155 5.21 17.22 3.76
C VAL A 155 4.82 18.60 3.23
N GLY A 156 5.29 19.67 3.89
CA GLY A 156 4.96 21.05 3.59
C GLY A 156 3.53 21.43 4.03
N VAL A 157 3.04 20.88 5.14
CA VAL A 157 1.81 21.29 5.83
C VAL A 157 2.17 22.14 7.05
N ASP A 158 1.20 22.87 7.57
CA ASP A 158 1.44 23.76 8.71
C ASP A 158 1.35 22.98 10.03
N PHE A 159 2.23 23.34 10.95
CA PHE A 159 2.28 22.79 12.31
C PHE A 159 1.86 23.87 13.32
N PHE A 160 0.89 23.54 14.18
CA PHE A 160 0.53 24.39 15.31
C PHE A 160 1.49 24.14 16.48
N PRO A 161 2.21 25.17 16.99
CA PRO A 161 3.17 25.01 18.08
C PRO A 161 2.51 24.50 19.35
N SER A 162 3.13 23.53 19.99
CA SER A 162 2.74 23.00 21.30
C SER A 162 3.96 22.83 22.19
N ASP A 163 3.74 22.87 23.50
CA ASP A 163 4.79 22.78 24.51
C ASP A 163 4.38 21.78 25.61
N THR A 164 5.37 21.11 26.20
CA THR A 164 5.17 20.10 27.25
C THR A 164 4.61 20.67 28.58
N ASN A 165 4.66 21.99 28.76
CA ASN A 165 4.08 22.66 29.95
C ASN A 165 2.61 22.99 29.81
N GLN A 166 2.02 22.77 28.61
CA GLN A 166 0.62 23.01 28.34
C GLN A 166 -0.21 21.76 28.59
N LYS A 167 -1.52 21.92 28.80
CA LYS A 167 -2.43 20.76 28.88
C LYS A 167 -2.88 20.34 27.48
N PRO A 168 -3.00 19.03 27.23
CA PRO A 168 -3.43 18.50 25.92
C PRO A 168 -4.71 19.13 25.39
N VAL A 169 -5.71 19.31 26.25
CA VAL A 169 -7.01 19.92 25.90
C VAL A 169 -6.87 21.39 25.51
N GLU A 170 -6.04 22.14 26.22
CA GLU A 170 -5.79 23.57 25.93
C GLU A 170 -5.10 23.75 24.57
N ILE A 171 -4.09 22.90 24.28
CA ILE A 171 -3.39 22.87 22.99
C ILE A 171 -4.39 22.59 21.86
N ALA A 172 -5.18 21.53 21.99
CA ALA A 172 -6.11 21.10 20.96
C ALA A 172 -7.20 22.16 20.69
N THR A 173 -7.75 22.77 21.75
CA THR A 173 -8.76 23.84 21.64
C THR A 173 -8.17 25.08 20.96
N ALA A 174 -6.97 25.51 21.36
CA ALA A 174 -6.29 26.62 20.72
C ALA A 174 -5.98 26.35 19.23
N ALA A 175 -5.60 25.12 18.88
CA ALA A 175 -5.39 24.73 17.50
C ALA A 175 -6.69 24.76 16.67
N VAL A 176 -7.83 24.37 17.25
CA VAL A 176 -9.17 24.49 16.60
C VAL A 176 -9.49 25.95 16.31
N ASP A 177 -9.29 26.84 17.29
CA ASP A 177 -9.56 28.27 17.10
C ASP A 177 -8.62 28.90 16.06
N TYR A 178 -7.36 28.51 16.08
CA TYR A 178 -6.39 28.93 15.08
C TYR A 178 -6.77 28.44 13.68
N ALA A 179 -7.15 27.16 13.56
CA ALA A 179 -7.56 26.58 12.28
C ALA A 179 -8.78 27.28 11.68
N LYS A 180 -9.78 27.63 12.50
CA LYS A 180 -10.95 28.43 12.08
C LYS A 180 -10.54 29.81 11.59
N LYS A 181 -9.74 30.54 12.36
CA LYS A 181 -9.28 31.91 12.04
C LYS A 181 -8.45 32.00 10.75
N HIS A 182 -7.69 30.93 10.43
CA HIS A 182 -6.78 30.91 9.28
C HIS A 182 -7.32 30.07 8.11
N PHE A 183 -8.58 29.67 8.15
CA PHE A 183 -9.28 28.97 7.06
C PHE A 183 -8.57 27.68 6.64
N TYR A 184 -8.26 26.81 7.61
CA TYR A 184 -7.81 25.46 7.32
C TYR A 184 -9.00 24.55 7.00
N ASP A 185 -8.83 23.67 6.01
CA ASP A 185 -9.83 22.68 5.67
C ASP A 185 -9.89 21.53 6.67
N VAL A 186 -8.70 21.12 7.16
CA VAL A 186 -8.55 19.98 8.06
C VAL A 186 -7.58 20.32 9.20
N LEU A 187 -7.95 19.96 10.42
CA LEU A 187 -7.06 19.95 11.59
C LEU A 187 -6.86 18.50 12.02
N MET A 188 -5.61 18.04 12.09
CA MET A 188 -5.27 16.72 12.60
C MET A 188 -4.64 16.83 13.99
N VAL A 189 -5.21 16.13 14.97
CA VAL A 189 -4.76 16.13 16.35
C VAL A 189 -4.09 14.81 16.68
N ASP A 190 -2.77 14.83 16.85
CA ASP A 190 -1.98 13.69 17.33
C ASP A 190 -2.04 13.64 18.85
N THR A 191 -2.39 12.47 19.41
CA THR A 191 -2.55 12.31 20.86
C THR A 191 -1.41 11.51 21.47
N ALA A 192 -1.21 11.66 22.75
CA ALA A 192 -0.32 10.80 23.52
C ALA A 192 -0.74 9.32 23.39
N GLY A 193 0.23 8.42 23.52
CA GLY A 193 -0.01 7.00 23.68
C GLY A 193 0.79 6.49 24.86
N ARG A 194 0.20 5.62 25.65
CA ARG A 194 0.91 4.87 26.69
C ARG A 194 1.18 3.44 26.25
N LEU A 195 2.06 2.74 26.95
CA LEU A 195 2.44 1.36 26.62
C LEU A 195 1.30 0.36 26.84
N ALA A 196 0.40 0.68 27.76
CA ALA A 196 -0.77 -0.13 28.08
C ALA A 196 -1.98 0.76 28.26
N ILE A 197 -3.15 0.17 28.19
CA ILE A 197 -4.42 0.84 28.46
C ILE A 197 -4.51 1.06 29.96
N ASP A 198 -4.64 2.31 30.37
CA ASP A 198 -4.92 2.72 31.75
C ASP A 198 -6.06 3.74 31.81
N GLU A 199 -6.64 3.90 32.97
CA GLU A 199 -7.81 4.76 33.18
C GLU A 199 -7.47 6.24 32.93
N GLU A 200 -6.28 6.66 33.30
CA GLU A 200 -5.85 8.06 33.14
C GLU A 200 -5.74 8.44 31.65
N MET A 201 -5.11 7.58 30.84
CA MET A 201 -5.03 7.77 29.39
C MET A 201 -6.41 7.81 28.74
N MET A 202 -7.30 6.88 29.15
CA MET A 202 -8.64 6.81 28.57
C MET A 202 -9.47 8.05 28.94
N ASN A 203 -9.31 8.57 30.14
CA ASN A 203 -9.98 9.81 30.58
C ASN A 203 -9.43 11.05 29.86
N GLU A 204 -8.10 11.11 29.64
CA GLU A 204 -7.50 12.21 28.89
C GLU A 204 -8.01 12.25 27.44
N ILE A 205 -8.00 11.10 26.74
CA ILE A 205 -8.44 11.07 25.35
C ILE A 205 -9.96 11.31 25.21
N LYS A 206 -10.78 10.89 26.18
CA LYS A 206 -12.20 11.25 26.26
C LYS A 206 -12.39 12.75 26.43
N SER A 207 -11.59 13.38 27.28
CA SER A 207 -11.62 14.83 27.51
C SER A 207 -11.21 15.61 26.29
N LEU A 208 -10.17 15.15 25.58
CA LEU A 208 -9.75 15.71 24.28
C LEU A 208 -10.87 15.58 23.25
N HIS A 209 -11.45 14.38 23.11
CA HIS A 209 -12.53 14.13 22.17
C HIS A 209 -13.72 15.06 22.43
N ALA A 210 -14.15 15.18 23.69
CA ALA A 210 -15.27 16.05 24.08
C ALA A 210 -14.97 17.54 23.77
N ALA A 211 -13.72 17.98 23.98
CA ALA A 211 -13.33 19.37 23.78
C ALA A 211 -13.26 19.79 22.32
N VAL A 212 -12.77 18.91 21.44
CA VAL A 212 -12.57 19.23 20.02
C VAL A 212 -13.71 18.78 19.12
N ASN A 213 -14.56 17.88 19.60
CA ASN A 213 -15.69 17.30 18.87
C ASN A 213 -15.33 16.89 17.43
N PRO A 214 -14.43 15.89 17.27
CA PRO A 214 -13.89 15.54 15.95
C PRO A 214 -14.97 14.90 15.05
N VAL A 215 -14.91 15.18 13.76
CA VAL A 215 -15.75 14.49 12.76
C VAL A 215 -15.23 13.07 12.50
N GLU A 216 -13.91 12.89 12.64
CA GLU A 216 -13.25 11.59 12.52
C GLU A 216 -12.42 11.30 13.75
N THR A 217 -12.65 10.15 14.36
CA THR A 217 -11.82 9.58 15.43
C THR A 217 -11.21 8.29 14.91
N LEU A 218 -9.95 8.36 14.52
CA LEU A 218 -9.23 7.24 13.90
C LEU A 218 -8.43 6.47 14.95
N PHE A 219 -8.75 5.19 15.09
CA PHE A 219 -7.98 4.29 15.92
C PHE A 219 -6.79 3.74 15.12
N VAL A 220 -5.57 4.07 15.55
CA VAL A 220 -4.33 3.62 14.93
C VAL A 220 -3.77 2.44 15.70
N ILE A 221 -3.57 1.33 15.03
CA ILE A 221 -3.12 0.09 15.65
C ILE A 221 -2.04 -0.61 14.83
N ASP A 222 -1.08 -1.21 15.53
CA ASP A 222 -0.02 -2.01 14.95
C ASP A 222 -0.55 -3.40 14.58
N ALA A 223 -0.51 -3.75 13.31
CA ALA A 223 -0.96 -5.05 12.81
C ALA A 223 -0.10 -6.23 13.30
N MET A 224 1.08 -5.97 13.86
CA MET A 224 1.96 -7.01 14.40
C MET A 224 1.58 -7.49 15.81
N LEU A 225 0.66 -6.79 16.50
CA LEU A 225 0.28 -7.12 17.87
C LEU A 225 -0.59 -8.39 18.01
N GLY A 226 -1.04 -9.00 16.91
CA GLY A 226 -1.85 -10.22 16.96
C GLY A 226 -3.13 -10.06 17.80
N GLN A 227 -3.33 -10.93 18.78
CA GLN A 227 -4.55 -10.92 19.66
C GLN A 227 -4.61 -9.68 20.56
N ASP A 228 -3.48 -9.11 20.97
CA ASP A 228 -3.46 -7.88 21.78
C ASP A 228 -4.04 -6.68 21.01
N ALA A 229 -3.94 -6.70 19.68
CA ALA A 229 -4.62 -5.73 18.84
C ALA A 229 -6.15 -5.76 19.02
N VAL A 230 -6.71 -6.95 19.15
CA VAL A 230 -8.17 -7.17 19.31
C VAL A 230 -8.64 -6.60 20.64
N ASN A 231 -7.95 -6.94 21.73
CA ASN A 231 -8.27 -6.47 23.08
C ASN A 231 -8.16 -4.94 23.16
N THR A 232 -7.10 -4.39 22.57
CA THR A 232 -6.88 -2.95 22.52
C THR A 232 -7.97 -2.25 21.72
N ALA A 233 -8.34 -2.79 20.56
CA ALA A 233 -9.38 -2.24 19.70
C ALA A 233 -10.74 -2.21 20.41
N GLN A 234 -11.07 -3.27 21.14
CA GLN A 234 -12.30 -3.33 21.94
C GLN A 234 -12.35 -2.24 23.00
N ALA A 235 -11.30 -2.10 23.79
CA ALA A 235 -11.26 -1.10 24.86
C ALA A 235 -11.37 0.35 24.33
N PHE A 236 -10.69 0.66 23.22
CA PHE A 236 -10.83 1.98 22.60
C PHE A 236 -12.23 2.20 22.00
N ASN A 237 -12.84 1.17 21.43
CA ASN A 237 -14.18 1.26 20.84
C ASN A 237 -15.27 1.44 21.91
N GLU A 238 -15.07 0.89 23.10
CA GLU A 238 -15.97 1.10 24.26
C GLU A 238 -15.81 2.51 24.85
N ALA A 239 -14.62 3.06 24.79
CA ALA A 239 -14.29 4.35 25.39
C ALA A 239 -14.58 5.57 24.50
N LEU A 240 -14.49 5.41 23.19
CA LEU A 240 -14.56 6.50 22.18
C LEU A 240 -15.51 6.13 21.04
N PRO A 241 -16.23 7.09 20.49
CA PRO A 241 -17.03 6.89 19.28
C PRO A 241 -16.08 6.86 18.04
N LEU A 242 -15.39 5.73 17.86
CA LEU A 242 -14.49 5.54 16.72
C LEU A 242 -15.26 5.64 15.40
N THR A 243 -14.67 6.27 14.39
CA THR A 243 -15.23 6.38 13.04
C THR A 243 -14.50 5.49 12.03
N GLY A 244 -13.29 5.06 12.35
CA GLY A 244 -12.48 4.19 11.51
C GLY A 244 -11.21 3.72 12.17
N VAL A 245 -10.58 2.76 11.52
CA VAL A 245 -9.31 2.15 11.96
C VAL A 245 -8.23 2.38 10.91
N VAL A 246 -7.01 2.60 11.38
CA VAL A 246 -5.80 2.60 10.56
C VAL A 246 -4.89 1.47 11.04
N LEU A 247 -4.61 0.50 10.18
CA LEU A 247 -3.66 -0.58 10.45
C LEU A 247 -2.27 -0.16 9.99
N THR A 248 -1.30 -0.14 10.89
CA THR A 248 0.09 0.20 10.60
C THR A 248 0.97 -1.05 10.52
N LYS A 249 2.18 -0.88 9.99
CA LYS A 249 3.22 -1.93 9.90
C LYS A 249 2.78 -3.18 9.15
N MET A 250 1.89 -3.01 8.17
CA MET A 250 1.42 -4.11 7.33
C MET A 250 2.51 -4.66 6.39
N ASP A 251 3.62 -3.94 6.20
CA ASP A 251 4.83 -4.34 5.48
C ASP A 251 5.72 -5.30 6.27
N GLY A 252 5.59 -5.32 7.60
CA GLY A 252 6.31 -6.26 8.44
C GLY A 252 5.85 -7.71 8.28
N ASP A 253 6.45 -8.61 9.07
CA ASP A 253 6.08 -10.03 9.11
C ASP A 253 4.80 -10.24 9.96
N SER A 254 3.79 -9.41 9.70
CA SER A 254 2.50 -9.54 10.36
C SER A 254 1.77 -10.77 9.83
N ARG A 255 1.21 -11.55 10.73
CA ARG A 255 0.41 -12.74 10.37
C ARG A 255 -0.94 -12.38 9.70
N GLY A 256 -1.32 -11.08 9.72
CA GLY A 256 -2.49 -10.54 9.04
C GLY A 256 -3.82 -10.72 9.78
N GLY A 257 -3.83 -11.47 10.86
CA GLY A 257 -5.05 -11.75 11.61
C GLY A 257 -5.69 -10.52 12.27
N ALA A 258 -4.86 -9.51 12.62
CA ALA A 258 -5.37 -8.25 13.16
C ALA A 258 -6.33 -7.55 12.18
N ALA A 259 -6.01 -7.54 10.87
CA ALA A 259 -6.87 -6.93 9.86
C ALA A 259 -8.27 -7.56 9.79
N LEU A 260 -8.33 -8.89 9.94
CA LEU A 260 -9.59 -9.64 9.93
C LEU A 260 -10.38 -9.47 11.23
N SER A 261 -9.67 -9.34 12.37
CA SER A 261 -10.29 -9.36 13.70
C SER A 261 -10.74 -7.98 14.18
N VAL A 262 -9.94 -6.94 13.94
CA VAL A 262 -10.19 -5.58 14.49
C VAL A 262 -11.51 -5.01 13.99
N ARG A 263 -11.82 -5.19 12.69
CA ARG A 263 -13.10 -4.74 12.14
C ARG A 263 -14.28 -5.47 12.76
N HIS A 264 -14.18 -6.79 12.89
CA HIS A 264 -15.25 -7.61 13.49
C HIS A 264 -15.55 -7.15 14.93
N VAL A 265 -14.50 -6.95 15.72
CA VAL A 265 -14.63 -6.58 17.15
C VAL A 265 -15.12 -5.14 17.33
N THR A 266 -14.64 -4.21 16.52
CA THR A 266 -15.02 -2.79 16.64
C THR A 266 -16.31 -2.44 15.90
N GLY A 267 -16.67 -3.20 14.88
CA GLY A 267 -17.73 -2.85 13.92
C GLY A 267 -17.36 -1.63 13.04
N LYS A 268 -16.12 -1.10 13.16
CA LYS A 268 -15.69 0.12 12.46
C LYS A 268 -14.91 -0.23 11.18
N PRO A 269 -15.06 0.58 10.12
CA PRO A 269 -14.35 0.31 8.88
C PRO A 269 -12.84 0.55 9.05
N ILE A 270 -12.04 -0.32 8.45
CA ILE A 270 -10.62 -0.03 8.22
C ILE A 270 -10.57 0.95 7.06
N LYS A 271 -10.00 2.15 7.28
CA LYS A 271 -9.93 3.21 6.27
C LYS A 271 -8.60 3.21 5.53
N PHE A 272 -7.50 2.96 6.26
CA PHE A 272 -6.15 3.01 5.70
C PHE A 272 -5.28 1.89 6.24
N ILE A 273 -4.26 1.54 5.45
CA ILE A 273 -3.16 0.65 5.84
C ILE A 273 -1.80 1.33 5.63
N GLY A 274 -0.92 1.19 6.62
CA GLY A 274 0.47 1.62 6.55
C GLY A 274 1.33 0.48 6.02
N VAL A 275 1.98 0.72 4.88
CA VAL A 275 2.74 -0.29 4.10
C VAL A 275 4.22 0.06 4.00
N GLY A 276 4.80 0.61 5.05
CA GLY A 276 6.23 0.95 5.13
C GLY A 276 6.48 2.24 5.89
N GLU A 277 7.75 2.50 6.18
CA GLU A 277 8.18 3.68 6.95
C GLU A 277 8.17 4.97 6.13
N LYS A 278 8.27 4.88 4.81
CA LYS A 278 8.32 6.05 3.92
C LYS A 278 7.03 6.87 4.04
N ILE A 279 7.14 8.18 3.87
CA ILE A 279 6.02 9.12 4.01
C ILE A 279 4.86 8.87 3.00
N ASN A 280 5.13 8.18 1.91
CA ASN A 280 4.13 7.73 0.94
C ASN A 280 3.54 6.34 1.23
N GLY A 281 4.00 5.67 2.29
CA GLY A 281 3.57 4.32 2.67
C GLY A 281 2.24 4.31 3.43
N LEU A 282 1.20 4.98 2.93
CA LEU A 282 -0.18 4.89 3.41
C LEU A 282 -1.10 4.67 2.22
N GLU A 283 -1.88 3.61 2.27
CA GLU A 283 -2.81 3.24 1.21
C GLU A 283 -4.25 3.19 1.76
N PRO A 284 -5.26 3.56 0.95
CA PRO A 284 -6.65 3.26 1.28
C PRO A 284 -6.85 1.75 1.43
N PHE A 285 -7.68 1.34 2.38
CA PHE A 285 -7.97 -0.07 2.61
C PHE A 285 -9.01 -0.57 1.62
N HIS A 286 -8.65 -1.55 0.80
CA HIS A 286 -9.53 -2.21 -0.15
C HIS A 286 -9.71 -3.68 0.24
N PRO A 287 -10.87 -4.08 0.78
CA PRO A 287 -11.13 -5.45 1.23
C PRO A 287 -10.94 -6.51 0.14
N ASP A 288 -11.42 -6.23 -1.06
CA ASP A 288 -11.32 -7.09 -2.24
C ASP A 288 -9.87 -7.36 -2.65
N ARG A 289 -9.02 -6.33 -2.63
CA ARG A 289 -7.60 -6.45 -2.95
C ARG A 289 -6.85 -7.24 -1.89
N LEU A 290 -7.16 -7.00 -0.62
CA LEU A 290 -6.54 -7.74 0.48
C LEU A 290 -6.96 -9.20 0.47
N ALA A 291 -8.24 -9.51 0.21
CA ALA A 291 -8.72 -10.88 0.03
C ALA A 291 -7.99 -11.59 -1.13
N SER A 292 -7.87 -10.93 -2.28
CA SER A 292 -7.12 -11.46 -3.42
C SER A 292 -5.64 -11.73 -3.10
N ARG A 293 -5.00 -10.86 -2.34
CA ARG A 293 -3.61 -11.07 -1.86
C ARG A 293 -3.51 -12.28 -0.93
N ILE A 294 -4.42 -12.42 0.03
CA ILE A 294 -4.49 -13.54 0.97
C ILE A 294 -4.62 -14.86 0.20
N LEU A 295 -5.41 -14.89 -0.86
CA LEU A 295 -5.61 -16.07 -1.69
C LEU A 295 -4.51 -16.33 -2.73
N GLY A 296 -3.47 -15.48 -2.76
CA GLY A 296 -2.36 -15.61 -3.71
C GLY A 296 -2.72 -15.24 -5.14
N MET A 297 -3.84 -14.53 -5.35
CA MET A 297 -4.32 -14.11 -6.67
C MET A 297 -3.66 -12.81 -7.16
N GLY A 298 -2.83 -12.18 -6.31
CA GLY A 298 -2.18 -10.90 -6.60
C GLY A 298 -3.11 -9.70 -6.45
N ASP A 299 -2.55 -8.52 -6.71
CA ASP A 299 -3.28 -7.25 -6.61
C ASP A 299 -3.09 -6.42 -7.90
N VAL A 300 -3.71 -6.89 -8.96
CA VAL A 300 -3.59 -6.28 -10.30
C VAL A 300 -4.21 -4.87 -10.33
N LEU A 301 -5.26 -4.61 -9.55
CA LEU A 301 -5.92 -3.29 -9.54
C LEU A 301 -5.03 -2.23 -8.90
N THR A 302 -4.43 -2.52 -7.74
CA THR A 302 -3.46 -1.60 -7.13
C THR A 302 -2.26 -1.37 -8.05
N LEU A 303 -1.78 -2.41 -8.74
CA LEU A 303 -0.70 -2.27 -9.71
C LEU A 303 -1.08 -1.31 -10.84
N ILE A 304 -2.29 -1.42 -11.39
CA ILE A 304 -2.78 -0.52 -12.45
C ILE A 304 -2.88 0.92 -11.94
N GLU A 305 -3.42 1.13 -10.73
CA GLU A 305 -3.52 2.47 -10.13
C GLU A 305 -2.15 3.09 -9.84
N ASP A 306 -1.21 2.32 -9.33
CA ASP A 306 0.16 2.81 -9.08
C ASP A 306 0.85 3.19 -10.38
N VAL A 307 0.66 2.38 -11.43
CA VAL A 307 1.17 2.70 -12.77
C VAL A 307 0.51 3.98 -13.28
N GLN A 308 -0.81 4.12 -13.14
CA GLN A 308 -1.53 5.33 -13.58
C GLN A 308 -1.11 6.59 -12.80
N LYS A 309 -0.95 6.49 -11.48
CA LYS A 309 -0.48 7.61 -10.63
C LYS A 309 0.98 7.98 -10.91
N GLY A 310 1.80 7.03 -11.30
CA GLY A 310 3.22 7.22 -11.61
C GLY A 310 3.49 7.73 -13.03
N ILE A 311 2.48 7.69 -13.92
CA ILE A 311 2.62 8.23 -15.27
C ILE A 311 2.51 9.76 -15.19
N ASP A 312 3.64 10.43 -15.37
CA ASP A 312 3.68 11.85 -15.67
C ASP A 312 3.12 12.06 -17.09
N GLU A 313 1.88 12.55 -17.18
CA GLU A 313 1.19 12.79 -18.46
C GLU A 313 1.98 13.74 -19.36
N GLU A 314 2.71 14.72 -18.80
CA GLU A 314 3.56 15.61 -19.56
C GLU A 314 4.78 14.88 -20.12
N ALA A 315 5.41 14.02 -19.32
CA ALA A 315 6.56 13.21 -19.77
C ALA A 315 6.13 12.20 -20.83
N ALA A 316 4.97 11.54 -20.67
CA ALA A 316 4.41 10.64 -21.67
C ALA A 316 4.06 11.36 -22.97
N ALA A 317 3.46 12.56 -22.89
CA ALA A 317 3.15 13.38 -24.07
C ALA A 317 4.42 13.90 -24.77
N LYS A 318 5.45 14.30 -24.03
CA LYS A 318 6.77 14.68 -24.58
C LYS A 318 7.43 13.52 -25.32
N MET A 319 7.37 12.33 -24.73
CA MET A 319 7.93 11.11 -25.33
C MET A 319 7.18 10.70 -26.60
N ALA A 320 5.85 10.75 -26.59
CA ALA A 320 5.02 10.49 -27.77
C ALA A 320 5.33 11.48 -28.91
N LYS A 321 5.44 12.77 -28.61
CA LYS A 321 5.83 13.82 -29.59
C LYS A 321 7.27 13.62 -30.10
N LYS A 322 8.20 13.14 -29.26
CA LYS A 322 9.59 12.88 -29.66
C LYS A 322 9.68 11.69 -30.61
N LEU A 323 8.90 10.63 -30.34
CA LEU A 323 8.80 9.45 -31.22
C LEU A 323 8.14 9.79 -32.57
N GLN A 324 7.06 10.60 -32.57
CA GLN A 324 6.40 11.06 -33.79
C GLN A 324 7.34 11.92 -34.69
N LYS A 325 8.24 12.69 -34.07
CA LYS A 325 9.23 13.51 -34.78
C LYS A 325 10.47 12.71 -35.25
N GLY A 326 10.50 11.40 -35.17
CA GLY A 326 11.58 10.52 -35.55
C GLY A 326 12.88 10.68 -34.74
N LYS A 327 12.79 11.41 -33.60
CA LYS A 327 13.92 11.50 -32.66
C LYS A 327 13.91 10.23 -31.82
N GLY A 328 14.92 9.38 -31.99
CA GLY A 328 15.01 8.11 -31.26
C GLY A 328 15.11 8.28 -29.76
N PHE A 329 14.78 7.22 -29.02
CA PHE A 329 14.96 7.09 -27.57
C PHE A 329 16.44 7.26 -27.19
N ASP A 330 16.78 8.19 -26.31
CA ASP A 330 18.14 8.47 -25.84
C ASP A 330 18.35 8.16 -24.35
N LEU A 331 19.59 8.34 -23.85
CA LEU A 331 19.92 8.03 -22.46
C LEU A 331 19.30 9.03 -21.44
N ASN A 332 18.84 10.21 -21.88
CA ASN A 332 18.09 11.11 -21.01
C ASN A 332 16.69 10.54 -20.79
N ASP A 333 16.04 10.05 -21.85
CA ASP A 333 14.73 9.40 -21.77
C ASP A 333 14.81 8.15 -20.86
N PHE A 334 15.92 7.39 -20.97
CA PHE A 334 16.15 6.23 -20.13
C PHE A 334 16.31 6.61 -18.65
N LYS A 335 17.02 7.70 -18.36
CA LYS A 335 17.15 8.23 -17.01
C LYS A 335 15.78 8.67 -16.44
N GLU A 336 14.99 9.40 -17.23
CA GLU A 336 13.65 9.84 -16.82
C GLU A 336 12.75 8.64 -16.49
N GLN A 337 12.81 7.56 -17.29
CA GLN A 337 12.07 6.33 -16.98
C GLN A 337 12.50 5.67 -15.67
N ILE A 338 13.82 5.62 -15.39
CA ILE A 338 14.32 5.08 -14.12
C ILE A 338 13.82 5.92 -12.94
N GLN A 339 13.82 7.26 -13.08
CA GLN A 339 13.33 8.16 -12.04
C GLN A 339 11.83 8.01 -11.82
N GLN A 340 11.03 7.87 -12.87
CA GLN A 340 9.60 7.60 -12.77
C GLN A 340 9.35 6.26 -12.04
N MET A 341 10.07 5.19 -12.43
CA MET A 341 9.95 3.88 -11.78
C MET A 341 10.31 3.93 -10.29
N ARG A 342 11.30 4.75 -9.92
CA ARG A 342 11.67 5.00 -8.53
C ARG A 342 10.58 5.75 -7.76
N ASN A 343 9.96 6.75 -8.39
CA ASN A 343 8.86 7.53 -7.81
C ASN A 343 7.58 6.68 -7.61
N MET A 344 7.40 5.64 -8.43
CA MET A 344 6.32 4.65 -8.32
C MET A 344 6.53 3.61 -7.20
N GLY A 345 7.51 3.82 -6.32
CA GLY A 345 7.82 2.91 -5.22
C GLY A 345 8.87 1.84 -5.53
N GLY A 346 9.51 1.92 -6.70
CA GLY A 346 10.56 1.00 -7.12
C GLY A 346 10.06 -0.30 -7.75
N LEU A 347 10.99 -1.02 -8.39
CA LEU A 347 10.69 -2.29 -9.07
C LEU A 347 10.21 -3.37 -8.09
N GLU A 348 10.71 -3.37 -6.85
CA GLU A 348 10.37 -4.34 -5.82
C GLU A 348 8.88 -4.25 -5.44
N ASN A 349 8.36 -3.04 -5.26
CA ASN A 349 6.95 -2.81 -4.96
C ASN A 349 6.04 -3.24 -6.13
N LEU A 350 6.43 -2.93 -7.36
CA LEU A 350 5.68 -3.36 -8.54
C LEU A 350 5.64 -4.89 -8.68
N MET A 351 6.80 -5.54 -8.51
CA MET A 351 6.89 -7.00 -8.60
C MET A 351 6.15 -7.72 -7.48
N SER A 352 6.14 -7.17 -6.26
CA SER A 352 5.42 -7.77 -5.12
C SER A 352 3.89 -7.79 -5.30
N LYS A 353 3.36 -6.91 -6.14
CA LYS A 353 1.92 -6.82 -6.46
C LYS A 353 1.51 -7.70 -7.65
N MET A 354 2.49 -8.28 -8.37
CA MET A 354 2.20 -9.18 -9.50
C MET A 354 1.72 -10.55 -9.04
N PRO A 355 0.73 -11.15 -9.72
CA PRO A 355 0.25 -12.49 -9.41
C PRO A 355 1.26 -13.58 -9.78
N GLY A 356 1.24 -14.71 -9.07
CA GLY A 356 1.96 -15.93 -9.41
C GLY A 356 3.46 -15.89 -9.08
N GLU A 357 4.27 -16.59 -9.89
CA GLU A 357 5.70 -16.80 -9.65
C GLU A 357 6.53 -15.52 -9.67
N LEU A 358 6.12 -14.49 -10.43
CA LEU A 358 6.81 -13.21 -10.49
C LEU A 358 6.78 -12.47 -9.15
N GLY A 359 5.66 -12.52 -8.42
CA GLY A 359 5.57 -12.00 -7.06
C GLY A 359 6.43 -12.78 -6.05
N GLN A 360 6.66 -14.08 -6.28
CA GLN A 360 7.53 -14.89 -5.42
C GLN A 360 9.03 -14.63 -5.70
N ILE A 361 9.40 -14.37 -6.94
CA ILE A 361 10.78 -14.04 -7.32
C ILE A 361 11.22 -12.71 -6.67
N SER A 362 10.32 -11.73 -6.55
CA SER A 362 10.64 -10.46 -5.88
C SER A 362 11.11 -10.64 -4.43
N LYS A 363 10.58 -11.65 -3.74
CA LYS A 363 10.92 -11.97 -2.34
C LYS A 363 12.29 -12.64 -2.17
N GLN A 364 12.88 -13.19 -3.24
CA GLN A 364 14.21 -13.78 -3.22
C GLN A 364 15.31 -12.74 -3.48
N ILE A 365 14.94 -11.53 -3.92
CA ILE A 365 15.88 -10.44 -4.14
C ILE A 365 16.07 -9.70 -2.80
N PRO A 366 17.29 -9.61 -2.26
CA PRO A 366 17.54 -8.88 -1.02
C PRO A 366 17.08 -7.42 -1.14
N GLU A 367 16.41 -6.93 -0.11
CA GLU A 367 15.84 -5.59 -0.03
C GLU A 367 16.88 -4.51 -0.36
N GLY A 368 16.52 -3.54 -1.18
CA GLY A 368 17.44 -2.48 -1.63
C GLY A 368 18.43 -2.86 -2.75
N THR A 369 18.43 -4.10 -3.23
CA THR A 369 19.33 -4.52 -4.33
C THR A 369 18.94 -3.86 -5.64
N ALA A 370 17.67 -3.79 -5.98
CA ALA A 370 17.17 -3.12 -7.16
C ALA A 370 17.40 -1.60 -7.09
N GLU A 371 17.21 -1.00 -5.92
CA GLU A 371 17.45 0.43 -5.70
C GLU A 371 18.92 0.80 -5.86
N LYS A 372 19.84 -0.02 -5.33
CA LYS A 372 21.29 0.12 -5.54
C LYS A 372 21.69 -0.04 -7.01
N ALA A 373 21.08 -0.99 -7.72
CA ALA A 373 21.32 -1.19 -9.14
C ALA A 373 20.86 0.01 -9.98
N MET A 374 19.65 0.55 -9.70
CA MET A 374 19.13 1.76 -10.34
C MET A 374 20.01 2.99 -10.04
N GLY A 375 20.45 3.16 -8.79
CA GLY A 375 21.37 4.22 -8.40
C GLY A 375 22.71 4.19 -9.15
N LYS A 376 23.26 3.00 -9.38
CA LYS A 376 24.46 2.82 -10.20
C LYS A 376 24.25 3.22 -11.68
N VAL A 377 23.11 2.83 -12.25
CA VAL A 377 22.75 3.20 -13.63
C VAL A 377 22.62 4.72 -13.74
N GLU A 378 21.94 5.35 -12.79
CA GLU A 378 21.80 6.80 -12.74
C GLU A 378 23.16 7.52 -12.60
N ALA A 379 24.05 7.02 -11.74
CA ALA A 379 25.40 7.55 -11.58
C ALA A 379 26.22 7.49 -12.87
N ILE A 380 26.13 6.37 -13.63
CA ILE A 380 26.79 6.21 -14.92
C ILE A 380 26.25 7.24 -15.92
N ILE A 381 24.93 7.40 -16.04
CA ILE A 381 24.33 8.37 -16.98
C ILE A 381 24.66 9.81 -16.57
N ASN A 382 24.65 10.13 -15.28
CA ASN A 382 25.02 11.45 -14.76
C ASN A 382 26.50 11.82 -15.05
N SER A 383 27.38 10.84 -15.10
CA SER A 383 28.79 11.01 -15.43
C SER A 383 29.04 11.23 -16.93
N MET A 384 28.02 11.13 -17.79
CA MET A 384 28.06 11.43 -19.21
C MET A 384 27.77 12.90 -19.49
N THR A 385 28.39 13.48 -20.50
CA THR A 385 28.02 14.81 -21.00
C THR A 385 26.67 14.80 -21.71
N PRO A 386 25.96 15.94 -21.82
CA PRO A 386 24.68 16.00 -22.55
C PRO A 386 24.77 15.46 -24.01
N LYS A 387 25.88 15.72 -24.69
CA LYS A 387 26.11 15.20 -26.06
C LYS A 387 26.25 13.66 -26.07
N GLU A 388 26.89 13.09 -25.08
CA GLU A 388 27.07 11.62 -24.95
C GLU A 388 25.76 10.93 -24.60
N ARG A 389 24.91 11.55 -23.76
CA ARG A 389 23.57 11.04 -23.45
C ARG A 389 22.65 11.06 -24.67
N ALA A 390 22.72 12.13 -25.47
CA ALA A 390 21.91 12.25 -26.69
C ALA A 390 22.42 11.34 -27.82
N ASN A 391 23.70 11.03 -27.86
CA ASN A 391 24.32 10.19 -28.92
C ASN A 391 25.31 9.18 -28.31
N PRO A 392 24.83 8.02 -27.85
CA PRO A 392 25.66 6.97 -27.26
C PRO A 392 26.75 6.39 -28.20
N ALA A 393 26.63 6.57 -29.53
CA ALA A 393 27.62 6.13 -30.46
C ALA A 393 28.98 6.86 -30.29
N LEU A 394 29.01 8.00 -29.62
CA LEU A 394 30.23 8.73 -29.26
C LEU A 394 31.06 8.05 -28.16
N LEU A 395 30.49 7.06 -27.46
CA LEU A 395 31.10 6.42 -26.29
C LEU A 395 32.17 5.38 -26.69
N LYS A 396 33.36 5.87 -27.09
CA LYS A 396 34.55 5.02 -27.35
C LYS A 396 35.31 4.73 -26.02
N ALA A 397 36.33 3.90 -26.09
CA ALA A 397 37.05 3.35 -24.93
C ALA A 397 37.52 4.41 -23.91
N SER A 398 38.09 5.54 -24.37
CA SER A 398 38.57 6.60 -23.49
C SER A 398 37.42 7.28 -22.70
N ARG A 399 36.30 7.53 -23.38
CA ARG A 399 35.09 8.10 -22.75
C ARG A 399 34.47 7.14 -21.75
N LYS A 400 34.37 5.85 -22.08
CA LYS A 400 33.86 4.82 -21.16
C LYS A 400 34.69 4.71 -19.87
N ARG A 401 36.04 4.84 -19.96
CA ARG A 401 36.92 4.87 -18.78
C ARG A 401 36.65 6.10 -17.92
N ARG A 402 36.55 7.30 -18.52
CA ARG A 402 36.22 8.54 -17.78
C ARG A 402 34.88 8.44 -17.07
N ILE A 403 33.86 7.92 -17.76
CA ILE A 403 32.51 7.76 -17.20
C ILE A 403 32.53 6.74 -16.04
N ALA A 404 33.24 5.62 -16.22
CA ALA A 404 33.40 4.62 -15.18
C ALA A 404 34.07 5.19 -13.92
N MET A 405 35.13 5.97 -14.08
CA MET A 405 35.82 6.67 -12.99
C MET A 405 34.90 7.67 -12.29
N GLY A 406 34.16 8.49 -13.04
CA GLY A 406 33.24 9.50 -12.50
C GLY A 406 32.04 8.90 -11.79
N ALA A 407 31.61 7.72 -12.19
CA ALA A 407 30.48 7.00 -11.56
C ALA A 407 30.92 6.04 -10.43
N GLY A 408 32.19 5.93 -10.11
CA GLY A 408 32.70 4.97 -9.12
C GLY A 408 32.43 3.51 -9.49
N THR A 409 32.50 3.17 -10.81
CA THR A 409 32.15 1.85 -11.34
C THR A 409 33.18 1.34 -12.34
N THR A 410 32.93 0.16 -12.88
CA THR A 410 33.82 -0.47 -13.85
C THR A 410 33.39 -0.17 -15.30
N VAL A 411 34.35 -0.24 -16.27
CA VAL A 411 34.05 -0.15 -17.70
C VAL A 411 33.10 -1.26 -18.15
N GLN A 412 33.13 -2.41 -17.48
CA GLN A 412 32.24 -3.54 -17.75
C GLN A 412 30.80 -3.18 -17.45
N GLU A 413 30.53 -2.50 -16.31
CA GLU A 413 29.19 -2.04 -15.95
C GLU A 413 28.68 -0.97 -16.92
N VAL A 414 29.53 -0.06 -17.36
CA VAL A 414 29.18 0.91 -18.42
C VAL A 414 28.81 0.18 -19.73
N ASN A 415 29.56 -0.84 -20.13
CA ASN A 415 29.24 -1.62 -21.33
C ASN A 415 27.93 -2.41 -21.17
N LYS A 416 27.67 -2.96 -19.98
CA LYS A 416 26.42 -3.67 -19.67
C LYS A 416 25.21 -2.74 -19.80
N LEU A 417 25.32 -1.53 -19.26
CA LEU A 417 24.28 -0.51 -19.39
C LEU A 417 24.00 -0.15 -20.86
N LEU A 418 25.05 0.10 -21.65
CA LEU A 418 24.88 0.45 -23.05
C LEU A 418 24.24 -0.68 -23.87
N LYS A 419 24.57 -1.93 -23.57
CA LYS A 419 23.94 -3.10 -24.20
C LYS A 419 22.45 -3.20 -23.85
N GLN A 420 22.11 -2.98 -22.60
CA GLN A 420 20.70 -2.96 -22.14
C GLN A 420 19.92 -1.82 -22.81
N PHE A 421 20.55 -0.65 -22.93
CA PHE A 421 19.96 0.50 -23.62
C PHE A 421 19.74 0.23 -25.12
N GLU A 422 20.67 -0.38 -25.80
CA GLU A 422 20.55 -0.79 -27.24
C GLU A 422 19.37 -1.79 -27.41
N GLN A 423 19.25 -2.77 -26.54
CA GLN A 423 18.15 -3.74 -26.56
C GLN A 423 16.81 -3.04 -26.42
N MET A 424 16.71 -2.08 -25.49
CA MET A 424 15.50 -1.32 -25.27
C MET A 424 15.17 -0.39 -26.45
N GLN A 425 16.17 0.26 -27.06
CA GLN A 425 15.98 1.02 -28.29
C GLN A 425 15.42 0.17 -29.42
N GLN A 426 15.93 -1.06 -29.59
CA GLN A 426 15.42 -2.00 -30.60
C GLN A 426 13.97 -2.36 -30.34
N MET A 427 13.63 -2.64 -29.09
CA MET A 427 12.25 -2.94 -28.67
C MET A 427 11.31 -1.75 -28.95
N MET A 428 11.72 -0.53 -28.56
CA MET A 428 10.95 0.68 -28.82
C MET A 428 10.76 0.97 -30.32
N LYS A 429 11.75 0.71 -31.15
CA LYS A 429 11.62 0.80 -32.60
C LYS A 429 10.63 -0.19 -33.20
N MET A 430 10.54 -1.40 -32.65
CA MET A 430 9.51 -2.38 -33.04
C MET A 430 8.10 -1.91 -32.67
N PHE A 431 7.94 -1.18 -31.58
CA PHE A 431 6.64 -0.63 -31.16
C PHE A 431 6.25 0.67 -31.87
N SER A 432 7.21 1.47 -32.34
CA SER A 432 6.94 2.76 -33.02
C SER A 432 6.63 2.63 -34.52
N GLY A 433 6.95 1.52 -35.17
CA GLY A 433 6.46 1.17 -36.50
C GLY A 433 5.07 0.50 -36.38
N ASN A 434 4.33 0.26 -37.48
CA ASN A 434 2.99 -0.39 -37.54
C ASN A 434 2.72 -1.59 -36.59
N GLY A 435 3.57 -1.79 -35.58
CA GLY A 435 3.54 -2.85 -34.58
C GLY A 435 2.39 -2.71 -33.57
N LEU A 436 1.98 -1.47 -33.21
CA LEU A 436 0.86 -1.29 -32.27
C LEU A 436 -0.47 -1.77 -32.88
N GLY A 437 -0.66 -1.54 -34.20
CA GLY A 437 -1.81 -2.06 -34.94
C GLY A 437 -1.76 -3.58 -35.11
N LYS A 438 -0.57 -4.18 -35.21
CA LYS A 438 -0.39 -5.65 -35.24
C LYS A 438 -0.60 -6.26 -33.86
N LEU A 439 -0.12 -5.62 -32.78
CA LEU A 439 -0.33 -6.08 -31.41
C LEU A 439 -1.80 -5.98 -30.98
N MET A 440 -2.50 -4.89 -31.35
CA MET A 440 -3.95 -4.78 -31.14
C MET A 440 -4.75 -5.76 -31.98
N ARG A 441 -4.31 -6.12 -33.18
CA ARG A 441 -4.90 -7.19 -34.00
C ARG A 441 -4.62 -8.57 -33.42
N LEU A 442 -3.43 -8.83 -32.89
CA LEU A 442 -3.09 -10.06 -32.15
C LEU A 442 -3.89 -10.16 -30.84
N ALA A 443 -3.99 -9.10 -30.06
CA ALA A 443 -4.80 -9.07 -28.85
C ALA A 443 -6.31 -9.22 -29.15
N LYS A 444 -6.81 -8.66 -30.26
CA LYS A 444 -8.18 -8.93 -30.76
C LYS A 444 -8.35 -10.34 -31.32
N GLY A 445 -7.31 -10.91 -31.94
CA GLY A 445 -7.29 -12.30 -32.42
C GLY A 445 -7.21 -13.32 -31.27
N MET A 446 -6.59 -12.98 -30.16
CA MET A 446 -6.54 -13.83 -28.94
C MET A 446 -7.86 -13.95 -28.21
N LYS A 447 -8.86 -13.09 -28.49
CA LYS A 447 -10.25 -13.32 -28.02
C LYS A 447 -10.91 -14.57 -28.62
N GLY A 448 -10.30 -15.17 -29.66
CA GLY A 448 -10.75 -16.43 -30.28
C GLY A 448 -9.99 -17.69 -29.84
N MET A 449 -8.90 -17.55 -29.08
CA MET A 449 -8.07 -18.69 -28.62
C MET A 449 -8.26 -18.96 -27.12
N LYS A 450 -9.51 -19.17 -26.71
CA LYS A 450 -9.88 -19.62 -25.34
C LYS A 450 -9.48 -21.07 -25.02
N GLY A 451 -8.63 -21.70 -25.84
CA GLY A 451 -8.26 -23.12 -25.71
C GLY A 451 -6.76 -23.42 -25.61
N MET A 452 -5.86 -22.44 -25.50
CA MET A 452 -4.43 -22.73 -25.63
C MET A 452 -3.56 -22.33 -24.40
N PHE A 453 -4.16 -21.92 -23.31
CA PHE A 453 -3.50 -21.78 -22.02
C PHE A 453 -4.33 -22.47 -20.93
N PRO A 454 -3.96 -23.69 -20.52
CA PRO A 454 -4.52 -24.29 -19.32
C PRO A 454 -3.86 -23.62 -18.13
N GLY A 455 -4.52 -22.62 -17.52
CA GLY A 455 -4.03 -22.02 -16.28
C GLY A 455 -4.18 -20.51 -16.11
N LEU A 456 -5.04 -19.81 -16.85
CA LEU A 456 -5.47 -18.45 -16.54
C LEU A 456 -6.99 -18.39 -16.41
#